data_da171d053d7f91f509219b176f329f12
#
_entry.id   da171d053d7f91f509219b176f329f12
#
_cell.length_a   1.000
_cell.length_b   1.000
_cell.length_c   1.000
_cell.angle_alpha   90.00
_cell.angle_beta   90.00
_cell.angle_gamma   90.00
#
_symmetry.space_group_name_H-M   'P 1'
#
loop_
_entity.id
_entity.type
_entity.pdbx_description
1 polymer ?
#
loop_
_entity_poly.entity_id
_entity_poly.type
_entity_poly.pdbx_seq_one_letter_code
_entity_poly.pdbx_strand_id
1 'polypeptide(L)'
;MRIILFLLVGWYTIGNIQAQIKEPVKFKNELKMTSETEAEIVFTASIEKGWHVYSTGLGDDGPISATFNINASNHVETMGKLQPIGKEISIYDKMFEMNVRYFEDTVQFIQK
;
A
#
# COMPACT_ATOMS: atom_id res chain seq x y z
N MET A 1 2.01 -11.09 -7.38
CA MET A 1 1.11 -9.95 -7.24
C MET A 1 1.72 -8.76 -7.96
N ARG A 2 0.99 -8.21 -8.85
CA ARG A 2 1.46 -7.07 -9.62
C ARG A 2 0.73 -5.83 -9.15
N ILE A 3 1.45 -4.94 -8.51
CA ILE A 3 0.89 -3.64 -8.14
C ILE A 3 1.32 -2.68 -9.23
N ILE A 4 0.34 -2.20 -9.98
CA ILE A 4 0.60 -1.19 -10.98
C ILE A 4 0.10 0.13 -10.40
N LEU A 5 1.04 0.97 -10.07
CA LEU A 5 0.74 2.31 -9.65
C LEU A 5 0.86 3.21 -10.88
N PHE A 6 -0.26 3.67 -11.41
CA PHE A 6 -0.24 4.65 -12.46
C PHE A 6 -0.20 6.03 -11.86
N LEU A 7 0.95 6.65 -11.95
CA LEU A 7 1.09 8.04 -11.66
C LEU A 7 1.04 8.80 -12.97
N LEU A 8 -0.08 9.44 -13.20
CA LEU A 8 -0.17 10.37 -14.30
C LEU A 8 0.44 11.68 -13.84
N VAL A 9 1.72 11.81 -14.01
CA VAL A 9 2.36 13.09 -13.86
C VAL A 9 2.22 13.82 -15.18
N GLY A 10 1.28 14.74 -15.21
CA GLY A 10 1.18 15.65 -16.33
C GLY A 10 2.35 16.61 -16.27
N TRP A 11 3.35 16.33 -17.03
CA TRP A 11 4.46 17.24 -17.17
C TRP A 11 4.92 17.26 -18.61
N TYR A 12 5.54 18.31 -18.95
CA TYR A 12 6.00 18.54 -20.29
C TYR A 12 7.47 18.71 -20.32
N THR A 13 8.14 17.84 -20.99
CA THR A 13 9.50 18.07 -21.32
C THR A 13 9.62 18.26 -22.79
N ILE A 14 10.37 19.23 -23.13
CA ILE A 14 10.78 19.51 -24.47
C ILE A 14 12.13 18.84 -24.66
N GLY A 15 12.21 17.95 -25.60
CA GLY A 15 13.46 17.26 -25.89
C GLY A 15 13.42 15.77 -25.59
N ASN A 16 14.57 15.18 -25.45
CA ASN A 16 14.68 13.75 -25.21
C ASN A 16 14.04 13.37 -23.90
N ILE A 17 12.86 12.82 -24.03
CA ILE A 17 12.13 12.37 -22.91
C ILE A 17 12.38 10.91 -22.73
N GLN A 18 13.13 10.60 -21.73
CA GLN A 18 12.98 9.30 -21.14
C GLN A 18 11.82 9.44 -20.15
N ALA A 19 10.71 8.83 -20.47
CA ALA A 19 9.61 8.69 -19.54
C ALA A 19 10.14 7.92 -18.33
N GLN A 20 10.56 8.65 -17.32
CA GLN A 20 10.88 8.04 -16.04
C GLN A 20 9.57 7.81 -15.30
N ILE A 21 9.20 6.55 -15.20
CA ILE A 21 8.15 6.17 -14.28
C ILE A 21 8.73 6.31 -12.89
N LYS A 22 8.32 7.38 -12.19
CA LYS A 22 8.64 7.49 -10.78
C LYS A 22 7.74 6.55 -10.01
N GLU A 23 8.34 5.62 -9.33
CA GLU A 23 7.65 4.81 -8.34
C GLU A 23 7.90 5.41 -6.96
N PRO A 24 6.99 6.25 -6.45
CA PRO A 24 7.19 6.90 -5.16
C PRO A 24 7.07 5.94 -3.98
N VAL A 25 6.51 4.78 -4.21
CA VAL A 25 6.38 3.74 -3.20
C VAL A 25 6.98 2.46 -3.74
N LYS A 26 7.92 1.91 -2.99
CA LYS A 26 8.54 0.62 -3.32
C LYS A 26 8.14 -0.41 -2.29
N PHE A 27 7.71 -1.58 -2.76
CA PHE A 27 7.29 -2.68 -1.91
C PHE A 27 8.31 -3.81 -1.91
N LYS A 28 8.55 -4.37 -0.73
CA LYS A 28 9.27 -5.60 -0.52
C LYS A 28 8.32 -6.61 0.10
N ASN A 29 8.31 -7.82 -0.42
CA ASN A 29 7.46 -8.89 0.10
C ASN A 29 8.32 -9.95 0.75
N GLU A 30 7.86 -10.45 1.89
CA GLU A 30 8.52 -11.54 2.60
C GLU A 30 7.46 -12.50 3.13
N LEU A 31 7.67 -13.79 2.88
CA LEU A 31 6.83 -14.83 3.44
C LEU A 31 7.53 -15.43 4.66
N LYS A 32 6.85 -15.38 5.80
CA LYS A 32 7.34 -15.95 7.05
C LYS A 32 6.44 -17.09 7.48
N MET A 33 6.99 -18.31 7.54
CA MET A 33 6.26 -19.44 8.09
C MET A 33 6.20 -19.30 9.61
N THR A 34 4.99 -19.33 10.16
CA THR A 34 4.78 -19.29 11.60
C THR A 34 4.49 -20.66 12.18
N SER A 35 4.09 -21.61 11.32
CA SER A 35 3.91 -23.01 11.64
C SER A 35 4.00 -23.83 10.35
N GLU A 36 3.76 -25.12 10.42
CA GLU A 36 3.72 -25.98 9.23
C GLU A 36 2.55 -25.64 8.29
N THR A 37 1.50 -25.04 8.83
CA THR A 37 0.27 -24.78 8.10
C THR A 37 -0.09 -23.29 8.03
N GLU A 38 0.66 -22.42 8.72
CA GLU A 38 0.36 -21.01 8.79
C GLU A 38 1.57 -20.17 8.43
N ALA A 39 1.32 -19.04 7.79
CA ALA A 39 2.34 -18.10 7.39
C ALA A 39 1.86 -16.67 7.50
N GLU A 40 2.80 -15.75 7.51
CA GLU A 40 2.55 -14.32 7.40
C GLU A 40 3.20 -13.80 6.13
N ILE A 41 2.50 -12.98 5.39
CA ILE A 41 3.08 -12.21 4.31
C ILE A 41 3.31 -10.81 4.81
N VAL A 42 4.55 -10.37 4.79
CA VAL A 42 4.94 -9.04 5.22
C VAL A 42 5.26 -8.21 4.01
N PHE A 43 4.50 -7.15 3.81
CA PHE A 43 4.74 -6.17 2.78
C PHE A 43 5.39 -4.95 3.42
N THR A 44 6.60 -4.63 3.03
CA THR A 44 7.28 -3.44 3.51
C THR A 44 7.24 -2.39 2.42
N ALA A 45 6.62 -1.26 2.72
CA ALA A 45 6.55 -0.13 1.81
C ALA A 45 7.58 0.92 2.20
N SER A 46 8.42 1.30 1.27
CA SER A 46 9.33 2.44 1.40
C SER A 46 8.75 3.60 0.60
N ILE A 47 8.46 4.69 1.28
CA ILE A 47 7.71 5.81 0.72
C ILE A 47 8.64 6.99 0.50
N GLU A 48 8.66 7.51 -0.71
CA GLU A 48 9.47 8.68 -1.04
C GLU A 48 8.96 9.91 -0.29
N LYS A 49 9.87 10.78 0.11
CA LYS A 49 9.53 12.01 0.84
C LYS A 49 8.49 12.84 0.10
N GLY A 50 7.47 13.27 0.81
CA GLY A 50 6.36 14.02 0.25
C GLY A 50 5.20 13.17 -0.24
N TRP A 51 5.34 11.85 -0.22
CA TRP A 51 4.29 10.90 -0.56
C TRP A 51 3.75 10.21 0.68
N HIS A 52 2.59 9.58 0.53
CA HIS A 52 2.00 8.80 1.62
C HIS A 52 1.21 7.61 1.07
N VAL A 53 1.01 6.64 1.93
CA VAL A 53 0.21 5.44 1.66
C VAL A 53 -0.95 5.43 2.63
N TYR A 54 -2.16 5.33 2.13
CA TYR A 54 -3.34 5.27 2.98
C TYR A 54 -3.41 3.95 3.74
N SER A 55 -3.96 4.03 4.94
CA SER A 55 -4.14 2.87 5.80
C SER A 55 -5.30 2.00 5.31
N THR A 56 -5.59 0.95 6.06
CA THR A 56 -6.69 0.02 5.78
C THR A 56 -8.02 0.55 6.34
N GLY A 57 -9.12 0.09 5.77
CA GLY A 57 -10.44 0.31 6.36
C GLY A 57 -10.94 1.76 6.40
N LEU A 58 -10.64 2.55 5.37
CA LEU A 58 -11.08 3.95 5.32
C LEU A 58 -12.51 4.15 4.82
N GLY A 59 -13.14 3.09 4.33
CA GLY A 59 -14.49 3.17 3.79
C GLY A 59 -14.54 3.58 2.31
N ASP A 60 -15.74 3.63 1.76
CA ASP A 60 -15.93 3.80 0.32
C ASP A 60 -15.94 5.26 -0.13
N ASP A 61 -16.18 6.20 0.78
CA ASP A 61 -16.33 7.62 0.48
C ASP A 61 -15.02 8.41 0.50
N GLY A 62 -13.94 7.77 0.87
CA GLY A 62 -12.64 8.39 1.02
C GLY A 62 -11.62 7.91 0.00
N PRO A 63 -10.34 8.12 0.29
CA PRO A 63 -9.27 7.57 -0.53
C PRO A 63 -9.27 6.05 -0.52
N ILE A 64 -8.62 5.47 -1.51
CA ILE A 64 -8.56 4.01 -1.63
C ILE A 64 -7.69 3.44 -0.50
N SER A 65 -8.29 2.58 0.31
CA SER A 65 -7.60 1.88 1.39
C SER A 65 -6.61 0.85 0.86
N ALA A 66 -5.58 0.58 1.66
CA ALA A 66 -4.70 -0.55 1.39
C ALA A 66 -5.47 -1.86 1.52
N THR A 67 -5.37 -2.72 0.53
CA THR A 67 -6.03 -4.03 0.51
C THR A 67 -5.07 -5.10 0.01
N PHE A 68 -5.36 -6.33 0.39
CA PHE A 68 -4.65 -7.49 -0.10
C PHE A 68 -5.65 -8.55 -0.57
N ASN A 69 -5.43 -9.05 -1.77
CA ASN A 69 -6.24 -10.12 -2.34
C ASN A 69 -5.34 -11.24 -2.83
N ILE A 70 -5.73 -12.48 -2.53
CA ILE A 70 -5.09 -13.66 -3.07
C ILE A 70 -5.93 -14.14 -4.26
N ASN A 71 -5.27 -14.35 -5.38
CA ASN A 71 -5.92 -15.03 -6.51
C ASN A 71 -6.29 -16.44 -6.09
N ALA A 72 -7.48 -16.86 -6.48
CA ALA A 72 -8.11 -18.07 -6.02
C ALA A 72 -7.15 -19.28 -6.04
N SER A 73 -6.85 -19.78 -4.85
CA SER A 73 -6.17 -21.05 -4.65
C SER A 73 -7.03 -21.90 -3.72
N ASN A 74 -7.24 -23.16 -4.11
CA ASN A 74 -8.03 -24.07 -3.29
C ASN A 74 -7.31 -24.53 -2.02
N HIS A 75 -6.05 -24.11 -1.85
CA HIS A 75 -5.21 -24.61 -0.77
C HIS A 75 -4.72 -23.53 0.19
N VAL A 76 -5.05 -22.24 -0.10
CA VAL A 76 -4.58 -21.13 0.70
C VAL A 76 -5.73 -20.18 1.00
N GLU A 77 -5.91 -19.87 2.28
CA GLU A 77 -6.90 -18.92 2.75
C GLU A 77 -6.23 -17.85 3.59
N THR A 78 -6.73 -16.62 3.49
CA THR A 78 -6.30 -15.55 4.40
C THR A 78 -7.01 -15.68 5.73
N MET A 79 -6.27 -15.41 6.80
CA MET A 79 -6.79 -15.39 8.16
C MET A 79 -6.77 -13.96 8.69
N GLY A 80 -7.96 -13.44 8.93
CA GLY A 80 -8.10 -12.10 9.46
C GLY A 80 -7.84 -10.98 8.45
N LYS A 81 -7.73 -9.79 8.95
CA LYS A 81 -7.57 -8.58 8.15
C LYS A 81 -6.11 -8.23 7.93
N LEU A 82 -5.85 -7.55 6.85
CA LEU A 82 -4.55 -6.92 6.62
C LEU A 82 -4.29 -5.90 7.73
N GLN A 83 -3.14 -6.03 8.40
CA GLN A 83 -2.77 -5.17 9.52
C GLN A 83 -1.62 -4.27 9.17
N PRO A 84 -1.80 -2.95 9.26
CA PRO A 84 -0.69 -2.02 9.10
C PRO A 84 0.14 -1.94 10.38
N ILE A 85 1.46 -1.88 10.21
CA ILE A 85 2.40 -1.68 11.32
C ILE A 85 3.30 -0.52 10.96
N GLY A 86 3.21 0.54 11.73
CA GLY A 86 3.97 1.75 11.53
C GLY A 86 3.37 2.91 12.30
N LYS A 87 3.88 4.10 12.06
CA LYS A 87 3.36 5.31 12.66
C LYS A 87 2.22 5.86 11.81
N GLU A 88 1.01 5.54 12.18
CA GLU A 88 -0.18 6.02 11.48
C GLU A 88 -0.45 7.48 11.81
N ILE A 89 -0.67 8.28 10.78
CA ILE A 89 -1.03 9.68 10.89
C ILE A 89 -2.50 9.81 10.57
N SER A 90 -3.24 10.43 11.48
CA SER A 90 -4.67 10.68 11.31
C SER A 90 -4.92 12.18 11.24
N ILE A 91 -5.52 12.62 10.14
CA ILE A 91 -5.88 14.02 9.95
C ILE A 91 -7.25 14.14 9.29
N TYR A 92 -7.85 15.31 9.44
CA TYR A 92 -9.06 15.65 8.70
C TYR A 92 -8.67 16.15 7.31
N ASP A 93 -9.21 15.51 6.28
CA ASP A 93 -8.96 15.87 4.89
C ASP A 93 -10.16 16.67 4.35
N LYS A 94 -9.89 17.89 3.93
CA LYS A 94 -10.96 18.79 3.44
C LYS A 94 -11.52 18.35 2.09
N MET A 95 -10.72 17.67 1.28
CA MET A 95 -11.15 17.19 -0.03
C MET A 95 -12.16 16.06 0.11
N PHE A 96 -11.90 15.12 1.00
CA PHE A 96 -12.80 14.01 1.28
C PHE A 96 -13.83 14.29 2.35
N GLU A 97 -13.67 15.41 3.06
CA GLU A 97 -14.55 15.81 4.18
C GLU A 97 -14.68 14.74 5.26
N MET A 98 -13.55 14.09 5.58
CA MET A 98 -13.50 13.04 6.58
C MET A 98 -12.10 12.92 7.18
N ASN A 99 -11.98 12.24 8.29
CA ASN A 99 -10.70 11.87 8.83
C ASN A 99 -10.09 10.73 7.98
N VAL A 100 -8.85 10.91 7.57
CA VAL A 100 -8.10 9.90 6.85
C VAL A 100 -6.90 9.45 7.67
N ARG A 101 -6.45 8.22 7.44
CA ARG A 101 -5.27 7.66 8.09
C ARG A 101 -4.28 7.22 7.02
N TYR A 102 -3.02 7.59 7.22
CA TYR A 102 -2.00 7.28 6.24
C TYR A 102 -0.62 7.13 6.89
N PHE A 103 0.33 6.67 6.10
CA PHE A 103 1.71 6.47 6.51
C PHE A 103 2.66 7.23 5.61
N GLU A 104 3.73 7.72 6.22
CA GLU A 104 4.88 8.31 5.52
C GLU A 104 6.13 7.50 5.84
N ASP A 105 7.17 7.68 5.03
CA ASP A 105 8.48 7.04 5.17
C ASP A 105 8.44 5.52 4.98
N THR A 106 7.97 4.79 5.98
CA THR A 106 7.96 3.33 5.94
C THR A 106 6.74 2.79 6.66
N VAL A 107 6.12 1.77 6.11
CA VAL A 107 5.05 1.02 6.75
C VAL A 107 5.14 -0.44 6.35
N GLN A 108 4.74 -1.32 7.25
CA GLN A 108 4.56 -2.74 6.93
C GLN A 108 3.09 -3.10 6.99
N PHE A 109 2.67 -3.93 6.06
CA PHE A 109 1.35 -4.54 6.09
C PHE A 109 1.52 -6.04 6.23
N ILE A 110 0.83 -6.63 7.19
CA ILE A 110 0.94 -8.05 7.48
C ILE A 110 -0.40 -8.73 7.22
N GLN A 111 -0.36 -9.77 6.42
CA GLN A 111 -1.50 -10.64 6.15
C GLN A 111 -1.18 -12.06 6.62
N LYS A 112 -1.98 -12.57 7.51
CA LYS A 112 -1.90 -13.97 7.94
C LYS A 112 -2.66 -14.93 7.05
#